data_95423847871f18aaecd61c72cb2192ef
#
_entry.id   95423847871f18aaecd61c72cb2192ef
#
_cell.length_a   1.000
_cell.length_b   1.000
_cell.length_c   1.000
_cell.angle_alpha   90.00
_cell.angle_beta   90.00
_cell.angle_gamma   90.00
#
_symmetry.space_group_name_H-M   'P 1'
#
loop_
_entity.id
_entity.type
_entity.pdbx_description
1 polymer ?
#
loop_
_entity_poly.entity_id
_entity_poly.type
_entity_poly.pdbx_seq_one_letter_code
_entity_poly.pdbx_strand_id
1 'polypeptide(L)'
;PASLVRTQFIVAFCCVYVGWQLFLPTRHWLYSGEVSWTEEGHLYAWRMKLRSKSGRVKFFVKNEDNGQETTVNIPDFMETWQARRMATKPDMIIQFAHSLGDKLAREGMTNLSIRCEARVSLNGRKSQFLIDPEVNLLTKERSWKAKDWVLPLLQPLPRK
;
A
#
# COMPACT_ATOMS: atom_id res chain seq x y z
N PRO A 1 -33.12 -12.16 -37.41
CA PRO A 1 -31.79 -11.54 -37.45
C PRO A 1 -31.49 -10.73 -36.17
N ALA A 2 -32.41 -9.86 -35.68
CA ALA A 2 -32.16 -9.04 -34.46
C ALA A 2 -31.94 -9.87 -33.18
N SER A 3 -32.55 -11.04 -33.06
CA SER A 3 -32.35 -11.94 -31.91
C SER A 3 -30.97 -12.58 -31.90
N LEU A 4 -30.43 -12.93 -33.07
CA LEU A 4 -29.09 -13.49 -33.18
C LEU A 4 -28.00 -12.48 -32.81
N VAL A 5 -28.12 -11.24 -33.30
CA VAL A 5 -27.21 -10.15 -32.96
C VAL A 5 -27.22 -9.89 -31.44
N ARG A 6 -28.41 -9.82 -30.84
CA ARG A 6 -28.58 -9.65 -29.38
C ARG A 6 -27.91 -10.78 -28.61
N THR A 7 -28.09 -12.04 -29.05
CA THR A 7 -27.47 -13.21 -28.41
C THR A 7 -25.93 -13.15 -28.50
N GLN A 8 -25.39 -12.75 -29.66
CA GLN A 8 -23.95 -12.60 -29.82
C GLN A 8 -23.36 -11.51 -28.90
N PHE A 9 -24.05 -10.37 -28.75
CA PHE A 9 -23.64 -9.32 -27.80
C PHE A 9 -23.65 -9.82 -26.36
N ILE A 10 -24.68 -10.56 -25.94
CA ILE A 10 -24.77 -11.12 -24.59
C ILE A 10 -23.63 -12.12 -24.36
N VAL A 11 -23.38 -13.02 -25.29
CA VAL A 11 -22.29 -13.99 -25.19
C VAL A 11 -20.93 -13.29 -25.12
N ALA A 12 -20.68 -12.31 -25.99
CA ALA A 12 -19.43 -11.54 -25.98
C ALA A 12 -19.23 -10.82 -24.63
N PHE A 13 -20.28 -10.17 -24.12
CA PHE A 13 -20.25 -9.51 -22.81
C PHE A 13 -19.92 -10.51 -21.69
N CYS A 14 -20.60 -11.67 -21.68
CA CYS A 14 -20.33 -12.71 -20.69
C CYS A 14 -18.90 -13.24 -20.77
N CYS A 15 -18.37 -13.46 -21.97
CA CYS A 15 -16.98 -13.89 -22.15
C CYS A 15 -15.97 -12.85 -21.62
N VAL A 16 -16.18 -11.56 -21.95
CA VAL A 16 -15.34 -10.47 -21.44
C VAL A 16 -15.44 -10.38 -19.92
N TYR A 17 -16.63 -10.45 -19.37
CA TYR A 17 -16.87 -10.41 -17.92
C TYR A 17 -16.18 -11.56 -17.20
N VAL A 18 -16.36 -12.79 -17.67
CA VAL A 18 -15.71 -13.98 -17.08
C VAL A 18 -14.20 -13.88 -17.21
N GLY A 19 -13.68 -13.49 -18.38
CA GLY A 19 -12.25 -13.26 -18.59
C GLY A 19 -11.67 -12.25 -17.60
N TRP A 20 -12.39 -11.14 -17.38
CA TRP A 20 -12.01 -10.13 -16.38
C TRP A 20 -12.02 -10.68 -14.95
N GLN A 21 -13.05 -11.43 -14.57
CA GLN A 21 -13.17 -12.06 -13.25
C GLN A 21 -12.05 -13.08 -12.98
N LEU A 22 -11.59 -13.79 -14.00
CA LEU A 22 -10.46 -14.72 -13.90
C LEU A 22 -9.11 -13.97 -13.87
N PHE A 23 -8.99 -12.86 -14.59
CA PHE A 23 -7.76 -12.06 -14.64
C PHE A 23 -7.49 -11.36 -13.30
N LEU A 24 -8.48 -10.76 -12.66
CA LEU A 24 -8.30 -9.98 -11.43
C LEU A 24 -7.60 -10.76 -10.30
N PRO A 25 -7.97 -12.01 -9.99
CA PRO A 25 -7.30 -12.79 -8.95
C PRO A 25 -5.86 -13.18 -9.29
N THR A 26 -5.53 -13.30 -10.57
CA THR A 26 -4.21 -13.74 -11.03
C THR A 26 -3.22 -12.58 -11.20
N ARG A 27 -3.68 -11.34 -11.18
CA ARG A 27 -2.84 -10.14 -11.42
C ARG A 27 -1.66 -10.02 -10.45
N HIS A 28 -1.72 -10.62 -9.27
CA HIS A 28 -0.62 -10.60 -8.30
C HIS A 28 0.64 -11.29 -8.81
N TRP A 29 0.54 -12.16 -9.83
CA TRP A 29 1.70 -12.77 -10.50
C TRP A 29 2.49 -11.79 -11.38
N LEU A 30 1.90 -10.63 -11.69
CA LEU A 30 2.55 -9.57 -12.48
C LEU A 30 3.52 -8.72 -11.64
N TYR A 31 3.51 -8.87 -10.31
CA TYR A 31 4.39 -8.12 -9.42
C TYR A 31 5.52 -9.00 -8.92
N SER A 32 6.71 -8.41 -8.86
CA SER A 32 7.87 -9.04 -8.22
C SER A 32 7.75 -8.96 -6.70
N GLY A 33 8.19 -10.00 -6.00
CA GLY A 33 8.21 -10.02 -4.55
C GLY A 33 7.07 -10.81 -3.89
N GLU A 34 7.07 -10.82 -2.57
CA GLU A 34 6.08 -11.58 -1.79
C GLU A 34 4.80 -10.75 -1.60
N VAL A 35 3.74 -11.14 -2.26
CA VAL A 35 2.42 -10.46 -2.22
C VAL A 35 1.89 -10.29 -0.80
N SER A 36 2.13 -11.27 0.08
CA SER A 36 1.74 -11.19 1.49
C SER A 36 2.51 -10.10 2.26
N TRP A 37 3.63 -9.65 1.71
CA TRP A 37 4.47 -8.60 2.28
C TRP A 37 4.20 -7.24 1.64
N THR A 38 4.35 -7.12 0.31
CA THR A 38 4.21 -5.85 -0.41
C THR A 38 2.76 -5.37 -0.54
N GLU A 39 1.78 -6.28 -0.45
CA GLU A 39 0.34 -6.04 -0.71
C GLU A 39 0.01 -5.75 -2.19
N GLU A 40 1.00 -5.80 -3.08
CA GLU A 40 0.81 -5.54 -4.50
C GLU A 40 -0.02 -6.65 -5.15
N GLY A 41 -1.06 -6.26 -5.87
CA GLY A 41 -1.99 -7.21 -6.47
C GLY A 41 -2.83 -8.04 -5.49
N HIS A 42 -2.75 -7.77 -4.17
CA HIS A 42 -3.48 -8.55 -3.17
C HIS A 42 -4.99 -8.35 -3.21
N LEU A 43 -5.47 -7.14 -3.55
CA LEU A 43 -6.90 -6.88 -3.66
C LEU A 43 -7.51 -7.76 -4.76
N TYR A 44 -8.61 -8.43 -4.45
CA TYR A 44 -9.31 -9.38 -5.31
C TYR A 44 -8.55 -10.68 -5.62
N ALA A 45 -7.33 -10.87 -5.09
CA ALA A 45 -6.64 -12.17 -5.21
C ALA A 45 -7.29 -13.19 -4.26
N TRP A 46 -7.34 -14.46 -4.70
CA TRP A 46 -7.85 -15.57 -3.87
C TRP A 46 -6.85 -16.00 -2.78
N ARG A 47 -6.29 -15.01 -2.06
CA ARG A 47 -5.27 -15.22 -1.01
C ARG A 47 -5.81 -14.77 0.35
N MET A 48 -6.92 -15.36 0.77
CA MET A 48 -7.56 -15.03 2.05
C MET A 48 -6.86 -15.73 3.22
N LYS A 49 -6.69 -15.03 4.34
CA LYS A 49 -6.20 -15.57 5.63
C LYS A 49 -4.81 -16.25 5.59
N LEU A 50 -4.01 -16.06 4.55
CA LEU A 50 -2.69 -16.67 4.42
C LEU A 50 -1.59 -15.91 5.18
N ARG A 51 -1.93 -14.78 5.80
CA ARG A 51 -0.96 -13.90 6.43
C ARG A 51 -1.48 -13.32 7.73
N SER A 52 -0.60 -13.20 8.68
CA SER A 52 -0.75 -12.37 9.88
C SER A 52 0.35 -11.32 9.85
N LYS A 53 -0.02 -10.04 9.74
CA LYS A 53 0.91 -8.91 9.80
C LYS A 53 0.63 -8.10 11.05
N SER A 54 1.67 -7.78 11.77
CA SER A 54 1.63 -6.85 12.89
C SER A 54 2.76 -5.84 12.73
N GLY A 55 2.51 -4.60 13.10
CA GLY A 55 3.53 -3.56 12.92
C GLY A 55 3.22 -2.30 13.70
N ARG A 56 4.22 -1.42 13.71
CA ARG A 56 4.16 -0.06 14.24
C ARG A 56 4.69 0.89 13.19
N VAL A 57 4.17 2.10 13.18
CA VAL A 57 4.57 3.15 12.26
C VAL A 57 4.86 4.43 13.03
N LYS A 58 5.87 5.17 12.58
CA LYS A 58 6.18 6.53 13.02
C LYS A 58 6.35 7.39 11.79
N PHE A 59 5.83 8.61 11.82
CA PHE A 59 6.03 9.58 10.77
C PHE A 59 6.87 10.74 11.28
N PHE A 60 7.72 11.24 10.39
CA PHE A 60 8.57 12.38 10.62
C PHE A 60 8.29 13.42 9.55
N VAL A 61 7.98 14.61 9.97
CA VAL A 61 7.82 15.78 9.10
C VAL A 61 9.04 16.63 9.24
N LYS A 62 9.72 16.87 8.14
CA LYS A 62 10.87 17.78 8.08
C LYS A 62 10.51 18.96 7.22
N ASN A 63 10.74 20.15 7.70
CA ASN A 63 10.71 21.37 6.92
C ASN A 63 12.11 21.60 6.33
N GLU A 64 12.22 21.53 5.00
CA GLU A 64 13.50 21.64 4.31
C GLU A 64 14.07 23.06 4.34
N ASP A 65 13.25 24.09 4.62
CA ASP A 65 13.72 25.48 4.67
C ASP A 65 14.53 25.78 5.93
N ASN A 66 14.17 25.17 7.06
CA ASN A 66 14.84 25.40 8.36
C ASN A 66 15.51 24.15 8.92
N GLY A 67 15.36 22.98 8.25
CA GLY A 67 15.93 21.72 8.67
C GLY A 67 15.26 21.10 9.92
N GLN A 68 14.21 21.70 10.45
CA GLN A 68 13.53 21.22 11.64
C GLN A 68 12.73 19.93 11.33
N GLU A 69 12.98 18.89 12.10
CA GLU A 69 12.23 17.63 12.02
C GLU A 69 11.37 17.41 13.27
N THR A 70 10.12 17.02 13.06
CA THR A 70 9.16 16.77 14.14
C THR A 70 8.52 15.41 13.94
N THR A 71 8.38 14.66 15.03
CA THR A 71 7.64 13.37 15.03
C THR A 71 6.14 13.64 15.12
N VAL A 72 5.37 12.99 14.25
CA VAL A 72 3.92 13.10 14.20
C VAL A 72 3.28 12.29 15.34
N ASN A 73 2.43 12.93 16.14
CA ASN A 73 1.60 12.24 17.12
C ASN A 73 0.37 11.63 16.42
N ILE A 74 0.45 10.35 16.05
CA ILE A 74 -0.61 9.66 15.28
C ILE A 74 -1.98 9.67 15.97
N PRO A 75 -2.09 9.53 17.32
CA PRO A 75 -3.37 9.66 18.04
C PRO A 75 -4.17 10.93 17.77
N ASP A 76 -3.52 12.03 17.37
CA ASP A 76 -4.21 13.29 17.02
C ASP A 76 -4.98 13.20 15.69
N PHE A 77 -4.71 12.16 14.89
CA PHE A 77 -5.27 11.99 13.55
C PHE A 77 -6.18 10.77 13.41
N MET A 78 -5.96 9.74 14.23
CA MET A 78 -6.70 8.49 14.10
C MET A 78 -6.65 7.63 15.35
N GLU A 79 -7.61 6.73 15.48
CA GLU A 79 -7.67 5.75 16.55
C GLU A 79 -6.54 4.71 16.47
N THR A 80 -6.16 4.16 17.62
CA THR A 80 -5.06 3.18 17.74
C THR A 80 -5.23 1.97 16.82
N TRP A 81 -6.45 1.47 16.62
CA TRP A 81 -6.71 0.33 15.75
C TRP A 81 -6.50 0.67 14.27
N GLN A 82 -6.83 1.92 13.87
CA GLN A 82 -6.59 2.42 12.51
C GLN A 82 -5.09 2.55 12.24
N ALA A 83 -4.33 3.10 13.19
CA ALA A 83 -2.88 3.20 13.12
C ALA A 83 -2.20 1.84 12.98
N ARG A 84 -2.64 0.83 13.76
CA ARG A 84 -2.15 -0.54 13.65
C ARG A 84 -2.42 -1.15 12.26
N ARG A 85 -3.60 -0.88 11.70
CA ARG A 85 -3.98 -1.38 10.37
C ARG A 85 -3.19 -0.68 9.27
N MET A 86 -2.99 0.63 9.38
CA MET A 86 -2.17 1.43 8.48
C MET A 86 -0.72 0.95 8.46
N ALA A 87 -0.13 0.71 9.62
CA ALA A 87 1.28 0.32 9.77
C ALA A 87 1.72 -0.86 8.91
N THR A 88 0.79 -1.73 8.53
CA THR A 88 1.06 -2.94 7.75
C THR A 88 0.74 -2.83 6.26
N LYS A 89 0.26 -1.67 5.81
CA LYS A 89 -0.23 -1.47 4.43
C LYS A 89 0.44 -0.26 3.77
N PRO A 90 1.32 -0.47 2.80
CA PRO A 90 2.00 0.62 2.09
C PRO A 90 1.03 1.67 1.51
N ASP A 91 -0.09 1.24 0.90
CA ASP A 91 -1.07 2.16 0.33
C ASP A 91 -1.76 3.07 1.36
N MET A 92 -1.94 2.59 2.59
CA MET A 92 -2.51 3.42 3.66
C MET A 92 -1.46 4.38 4.22
N ILE A 93 -0.19 3.96 4.27
CA ILE A 93 0.91 4.80 4.75
C ILE A 93 1.11 6.00 3.82
N ILE A 94 1.18 5.77 2.50
CA ILE A 94 1.34 6.87 1.54
C ILE A 94 0.11 7.78 1.52
N GLN A 95 -1.10 7.23 1.62
CA GLN A 95 -2.32 8.01 1.70
C GLN A 95 -2.34 8.93 2.92
N PHE A 96 -1.91 8.44 4.08
CA PHE A 96 -1.81 9.23 5.29
C PHE A 96 -0.73 10.33 5.16
N ALA A 97 0.44 10.01 4.59
CA ALA A 97 1.50 10.99 4.35
C ALA A 97 1.02 12.15 3.48
N HIS A 98 0.32 11.86 2.37
CA HIS A 98 -0.26 12.92 1.52
C HIS A 98 -1.33 13.73 2.24
N SER A 99 -2.25 13.09 2.97
CA SER A 99 -3.28 13.79 3.74
C SER A 99 -2.67 14.71 4.81
N LEU A 100 -1.59 14.25 5.45
CA LEU A 100 -0.82 15.05 6.41
C LEU A 100 -0.13 16.23 5.73
N GLY A 101 0.51 15.99 4.58
CA GLY A 101 1.14 17.05 3.78
C GLY A 101 0.14 18.13 3.36
N ASP A 102 -1.03 17.73 2.86
CA ASP A 102 -2.12 18.64 2.48
C ASP A 102 -2.65 19.46 3.67
N LYS A 103 -2.73 18.84 4.86
CA LYS A 103 -3.13 19.56 6.07
C LYS A 103 -2.11 20.62 6.45
N LEU A 104 -0.83 20.23 6.52
CA LEU A 104 0.26 21.14 6.88
C LEU A 104 0.44 22.27 5.85
N ALA A 105 0.24 21.98 4.56
CA ALA A 105 0.25 23.00 3.52
C ALA A 105 -0.87 24.05 3.71
N ARG A 106 -2.06 23.61 4.13
CA ARG A 106 -3.17 24.53 4.48
C ARG A 106 -2.87 25.37 5.73
N GLU A 107 -2.04 24.89 6.63
CA GLU A 107 -1.53 25.63 7.80
C GLU A 107 -0.36 26.57 7.46
N GLY A 108 -0.01 26.68 6.16
CA GLY A 108 1.01 27.61 5.66
C GLY A 108 2.43 27.05 5.65
N MET A 109 2.62 25.76 5.93
CA MET A 109 3.93 25.14 5.83
C MET A 109 4.22 24.73 4.39
N THR A 110 5.37 25.16 3.88
CA THR A 110 5.85 24.86 2.53
C THR A 110 7.13 24.03 2.60
N ASN A 111 7.54 23.44 1.48
CA ASN A 111 8.78 22.69 1.31
C ASN A 111 8.96 21.58 2.37
N LEU A 112 7.95 20.71 2.48
CA LEU A 112 7.91 19.63 3.45
C LEU A 112 8.42 18.32 2.86
N SER A 113 9.11 17.54 3.69
CA SER A 113 9.45 16.16 3.47
C SER A 113 8.77 15.30 4.55
N ILE A 114 8.08 14.23 4.17
CA ILE A 114 7.45 13.31 5.10
C ILE A 114 8.07 11.93 4.93
N ARG A 115 8.73 11.46 5.97
CA ARG A 115 9.35 10.13 6.05
C ARG A 115 8.59 9.24 7.01
N CYS A 116 8.79 7.93 6.90
CA CYS A 116 8.06 6.96 7.71
C CYS A 116 8.94 5.76 8.10
N GLU A 117 8.96 5.43 9.37
CA GLU A 117 9.48 4.16 9.88
C GLU A 117 8.33 3.18 10.15
N ALA A 118 8.10 2.26 9.23
CA ALA A 118 7.13 1.17 9.40
C ALA A 118 7.84 -0.15 9.68
N ARG A 119 7.87 -0.57 10.95
CA ARG A 119 8.44 -1.86 11.37
C ARG A 119 7.34 -2.91 11.46
N VAL A 120 7.46 -3.96 10.65
CA VAL A 120 6.41 -4.97 10.44
C VAL A 120 6.98 -6.37 10.59
N SER A 121 6.21 -7.24 11.24
CA SER A 121 6.41 -8.68 11.30
C SER A 121 5.39 -9.38 10.42
N LEU A 122 5.79 -10.37 9.65
CA LEU A 122 4.93 -11.23 8.86
C LEU A 122 4.98 -12.66 9.40
N ASN A 123 3.83 -13.21 9.79
CA ASN A 123 3.68 -14.59 10.29
C ASN A 123 4.68 -14.93 11.40
N GLY A 124 4.83 -14.03 12.37
CA GLY A 124 5.70 -14.23 13.54
C GLY A 124 7.21 -14.09 13.28
N ARG A 125 7.63 -13.67 12.08
CA ARG A 125 9.04 -13.44 11.76
C ARG A 125 9.59 -12.21 12.46
N LYS A 126 10.92 -12.11 12.53
CA LYS A 126 11.59 -10.92 13.05
C LYS A 126 11.08 -9.67 12.30
N SER A 127 10.76 -8.63 13.07
CA SER A 127 10.28 -7.36 12.52
C SER A 127 11.37 -6.68 11.69
N GLN A 128 11.01 -6.19 10.52
CA GLN A 128 11.88 -5.43 9.62
C GLN A 128 11.15 -4.18 9.10
N PHE A 129 11.87 -3.27 8.46
CA PHE A 129 11.25 -2.14 7.76
C PHE A 129 10.45 -2.63 6.55
N LEU A 130 9.20 -2.18 6.45
CA LEU A 130 8.32 -2.42 5.30
C LEU A 130 8.58 -1.40 4.20
N ILE A 131 8.91 -0.18 4.59
CA ILE A 131 9.16 0.96 3.73
C ILE A 131 10.58 1.46 3.99
N ASP A 132 11.22 1.95 2.95
CA ASP A 132 12.50 2.64 3.07
C ASP A 132 12.32 3.91 3.94
N PRO A 133 12.97 3.99 5.12
CA PRO A 133 12.79 5.10 6.06
C PRO A 133 13.34 6.44 5.55
N GLU A 134 14.19 6.44 4.51
CA GLU A 134 14.79 7.65 3.96
C GLU A 134 13.97 8.28 2.82
N VAL A 135 12.96 7.58 2.33
CA VAL A 135 12.14 8.06 1.22
C VAL A 135 11.19 9.16 1.67
N ASN A 136 11.19 10.28 0.94
CA ASN A 136 10.14 11.29 1.06
C ASN A 136 8.86 10.78 0.38
N LEU A 137 7.85 10.46 1.19
CA LEU A 137 6.59 9.89 0.71
C LEU A 137 5.75 10.89 -0.09
N LEU A 138 5.97 12.20 0.06
CA LEU A 138 5.27 13.20 -0.75
C LEU A 138 5.68 13.19 -2.23
N THR A 139 6.87 12.65 -2.54
CA THR A 139 7.34 12.50 -3.92
C THR A 139 6.85 11.23 -4.60
N LYS A 140 6.22 10.33 -3.85
CA LYS A 140 5.72 9.04 -4.35
C LYS A 140 4.22 9.12 -4.56
N GLU A 141 3.75 8.44 -5.61
CA GLU A 141 2.33 8.41 -5.95
C GLU A 141 1.72 7.04 -5.64
N ARG A 142 0.44 7.07 -5.29
CA ARG A 142 -0.36 5.84 -5.22
C ARG A 142 -0.61 5.33 -6.64
N SER A 143 0.01 4.23 -7.01
CA SER A 143 -0.12 3.66 -8.34
C SER A 143 -0.31 2.13 -8.30
N TRP A 144 -0.71 1.57 -9.46
CA TRP A 144 -0.79 0.12 -9.68
C TRP A 144 0.55 -0.49 -10.07
N LYS A 145 1.57 0.34 -10.28
CA LYS A 145 2.94 -0.09 -10.60
C LYS A 145 3.62 -0.64 -9.35
N ALA A 146 4.65 -1.45 -9.56
CA ALA A 146 5.51 -1.91 -8.47
C ALA A 146 6.11 -0.72 -7.71
N LYS A 147 6.14 -0.82 -6.39
CA LYS A 147 6.56 0.26 -5.48
C LYS A 147 8.03 0.10 -5.13
N ASP A 148 8.87 0.96 -5.68
CA ASP A 148 10.33 1.01 -5.46
C ASP A 148 10.71 1.35 -4.00
N TRP A 149 9.80 1.96 -3.25
CA TRP A 149 9.97 2.39 -1.87
C TRP A 149 9.52 1.35 -0.83
N VAL A 150 8.95 0.22 -1.26
CA VAL A 150 8.61 -0.92 -0.40
C VAL A 150 9.76 -1.91 -0.39
N LEU A 151 10.36 -2.11 0.77
CA LEU A 151 11.51 -2.99 0.92
C LEU A 151 11.13 -4.47 0.79
N PRO A 152 11.97 -5.30 0.18
CA PRO A 152 11.70 -6.73 0.04
C PRO A 152 11.72 -7.45 1.40
N LEU A 153 11.02 -8.57 1.47
CA LEU A 153 11.05 -9.44 2.64
C LEU A 153 12.42 -10.16 2.73
N LEU A 154 13.17 -9.90 3.81
CA LEU A 154 14.52 -10.46 4.01
C LEU A 154 14.50 -11.98 4.21
N GLN A 155 13.44 -12.50 4.86
CA GLN A 155 13.26 -13.94 5.07
C GLN A 155 12.06 -14.40 4.23
N PRO A 156 12.27 -14.93 3.03
CA PRO A 156 11.18 -15.34 2.15
C PRO A 156 10.31 -16.42 2.81
N LEU A 157 9.05 -16.47 2.38
CA LEU A 157 8.15 -17.54 2.81
C LEU A 157 8.61 -18.87 2.20
N PRO A 158 8.45 -20.01 2.92
CA PRO A 158 8.71 -21.32 2.33
C PRO A 158 7.86 -21.46 1.06
N ARG A 159 8.50 -21.76 -0.05
CA ARG A 159 7.77 -22.16 -1.27
C ARG A 159 7.18 -23.54 -1.01
N LYS A 160 5.85 -23.67 -1.09
CA LYS A 160 5.17 -24.95 -1.12
C LYS A 160 5.34 -25.59 -2.49
#